data_37d717c8ab28aedde10c22e8362f7c71
#
_entry.id   37d717c8ab28aedde10c22e8362f7c71
#
_cell.length_a   1.000
_cell.length_b   1.000
_cell.length_c   1.000
_cell.angle_alpha   90.00
_cell.angle_beta   90.00
_cell.angle_gamma   90.00
#
_symmetry.space_group_name_H-M   'P 1'
#
loop_
_entity.id
_entity.type
_entity.pdbx_description
1 polymer ?
#
loop_
_entity_poly.entity_id
_entity_poly.type
_entity_poly.pdbx_seq_one_letter_code
_entity_poly.pdbx_strand_id
1 'polypeptide(L)'
;MRIAFVGKGGSGKTTLAALFTRYLAELGRPVLAVDADINQHLGQALGLSEAQAPRALGSDLPWLKNHLRGDNPRVPSADVMIKTTPPGRGSRTARLDPSDEVLARHSVASGGARLMVTGEFDSEDIGVSCYHSKTGAVELYLNHLHDGPGEYVVVDMTAGADAFASGLFTRFDLTVLVSEPTRRGVGVFRQYQANAEGHPLELRVVGNKVTDSTDEDYLRGQVGSALLATVGHSSWVRAAERGEVEPMSALEPHNRAALDTILAELDAVDRDWAAYHRGTLEFHRRNAQAWANQSLGTDLTTQIDPDYVPGPAAELAV
;
A
#
# COMPACT_ATOMS: atom_id res chain seq x y z
N MET A 1 8.91 5.26 4.21
CA MET A 1 8.88 5.11 2.72
C MET A 1 7.80 4.10 2.35
N ARG A 2 6.99 4.37 1.32
CA ARG A 2 5.82 3.56 0.97
C ARG A 2 5.90 3.08 -0.47
N ILE A 3 5.80 1.77 -0.66
CA ILE A 3 5.81 1.15 -1.98
C ILE A 3 4.55 0.33 -2.19
N ALA A 4 3.94 0.45 -3.37
CA ALA A 4 2.82 -0.39 -3.78
C ALA A 4 3.24 -1.35 -4.90
N PHE A 5 2.83 -2.60 -4.78
CA PHE A 5 2.90 -3.57 -5.86
C PHE A 5 1.54 -3.71 -6.53
N VAL A 6 1.49 -3.39 -7.81
CA VAL A 6 0.28 -3.36 -8.63
C VAL A 6 0.47 -4.21 -9.88
N GLY A 7 -0.59 -4.53 -10.60
CA GLY A 7 -0.50 -5.27 -11.85
C GLY A 7 -1.70 -6.18 -12.05
N LYS A 8 -1.68 -6.93 -13.14
CA LYS A 8 -2.75 -7.86 -13.49
C LYS A 8 -2.86 -9.01 -12.51
N GLY A 9 -4.04 -9.62 -12.36
CA GLY A 9 -4.21 -10.89 -11.65
C GLY A 9 -3.26 -11.97 -12.18
N GLY A 10 -2.55 -12.65 -11.28
CA GLY A 10 -1.56 -13.67 -11.61
C GLY A 10 -0.19 -13.15 -12.09
N SER A 11 0.06 -11.84 -12.13
CA SER A 11 1.37 -11.29 -12.53
C SER A 11 2.48 -11.53 -11.51
N GLY A 12 2.15 -11.89 -10.25
CA GLY A 12 3.10 -12.12 -9.17
C GLY A 12 3.29 -10.93 -8.22
N LYS A 13 2.32 -10.01 -8.16
CA LYS A 13 2.33 -8.87 -7.23
C LYS A 13 2.58 -9.30 -5.78
N THR A 14 1.72 -10.19 -5.29
CA THR A 14 1.78 -10.71 -3.92
C THR A 14 3.10 -11.41 -3.63
N THR A 15 3.59 -12.21 -4.57
CA THR A 15 4.89 -12.88 -4.47
C THR A 15 6.02 -11.86 -4.35
N LEU A 16 6.02 -10.82 -5.19
CA LEU A 16 7.07 -9.80 -5.17
C LEU A 16 6.96 -8.90 -3.94
N ALA A 17 5.74 -8.55 -3.49
CA ALA A 17 5.50 -7.83 -2.24
C ALA A 17 6.02 -8.61 -1.03
N ALA A 18 5.73 -9.92 -0.95
CA ALA A 18 6.24 -10.78 0.12
C ALA A 18 7.76 -10.91 0.07
N LEU A 19 8.33 -11.10 -1.12
CA LEU A 19 9.77 -11.22 -1.32
C LEU A 19 10.50 -9.93 -0.90
N PHE A 20 10.00 -8.77 -1.31
CA PHE A 20 10.57 -7.48 -0.94
C PHE A 20 10.42 -7.19 0.58
N THR A 21 9.28 -7.58 1.18
CA THR A 21 9.07 -7.48 2.62
C THR A 21 10.10 -8.31 3.40
N ARG A 22 10.32 -9.58 2.99
CA ARG A 22 11.32 -10.45 3.62
C ARG A 22 12.75 -9.91 3.44
N TYR A 23 13.04 -9.35 2.27
CA TYR A 23 14.32 -8.73 1.98
C TYR A 23 14.59 -7.53 2.90
N LEU A 24 13.64 -6.63 3.09
CA LEU A 24 13.77 -5.50 4.02
C LEU A 24 13.93 -5.97 5.47
N ALA A 25 13.18 -6.99 5.88
CA ALA A 25 13.28 -7.57 7.22
C ALA A 25 14.67 -8.19 7.46
N GLU A 26 15.26 -8.90 6.48
CA GLU A 26 16.64 -9.42 6.57
C GLU A 26 17.67 -8.31 6.74
N LEU A 27 17.46 -7.17 6.09
CA LEU A 27 18.31 -5.98 6.27
C LEU A 27 18.09 -5.28 7.62
N GLY A 28 17.24 -5.83 8.50
CA GLY A 28 16.92 -5.24 9.80
C GLY A 28 16.12 -3.94 9.72
N ARG A 29 15.42 -3.70 8.59
CA ARG A 29 14.61 -2.50 8.40
C ARG A 29 13.22 -2.66 9.04
N PRO A 30 12.72 -1.66 9.78
CA PRO A 30 11.31 -1.64 10.18
C PRO A 30 10.40 -1.68 8.96
N VAL A 31 9.61 -2.75 8.83
CA VAL A 31 8.73 -2.94 7.66
C VAL A 31 7.34 -3.42 8.08
N LEU A 32 6.34 -2.72 7.55
CA LEU A 32 4.93 -3.09 7.60
C LEU A 32 4.49 -3.54 6.21
N ALA A 33 4.12 -4.80 6.07
CA ALA A 33 3.40 -5.32 4.91
C ALA A 33 1.91 -5.07 5.09
N VAL A 34 1.24 -4.60 4.06
CA VAL A 34 -0.21 -4.36 4.06
C VAL A 34 -0.83 -5.13 2.90
N ASP A 35 -1.71 -6.07 3.23
CA ASP A 35 -2.52 -6.76 2.24
C ASP A 35 -3.80 -5.96 1.96
N ALA A 36 -3.80 -5.27 0.84
CA ALA A 36 -4.93 -4.48 0.35
C ALA A 36 -5.65 -5.16 -0.84
N ASP A 37 -5.35 -6.45 -1.11
CA ASP A 37 -6.07 -7.25 -2.10
C ASP A 37 -7.30 -7.92 -1.45
N ILE A 38 -8.35 -8.09 -2.23
CA ILE A 38 -9.58 -8.78 -1.83
C ILE A 38 -9.34 -10.25 -1.44
N ASN A 39 -8.37 -10.89 -2.07
CA ASN A 39 -8.11 -12.32 -1.89
C ASN A 39 -7.15 -12.62 -0.73
N GLN A 40 -6.48 -11.62 -0.18
CA GLN A 40 -5.61 -11.68 1.01
C GLN A 40 -4.61 -12.84 1.04
N HIS A 41 -3.75 -12.92 0.03
CA HIS A 41 -2.72 -13.96 -0.05
C HIS A 41 -1.36 -13.57 0.52
N LEU A 42 -1.16 -12.31 0.91
CA LEU A 42 0.14 -11.83 1.38
C LEU A 42 0.56 -12.50 2.69
N GLY A 43 -0.39 -12.77 3.59
CA GLY A 43 -0.11 -13.47 4.84
C GLY A 43 0.46 -14.87 4.61
N GLN A 44 -0.17 -15.65 3.73
CA GLN A 44 0.33 -16.97 3.35
C GLN A 44 1.71 -16.88 2.67
N ALA A 45 1.89 -15.92 1.76
CA ALA A 45 3.18 -15.69 1.10
C ALA A 45 4.29 -15.28 2.07
N LEU A 46 3.95 -14.68 3.21
CA LEU A 46 4.86 -14.39 4.32
C LEU A 46 5.03 -15.56 5.30
N GLY A 47 4.38 -16.71 5.06
CA GLY A 47 4.49 -17.92 5.86
C GLY A 47 3.59 -17.96 7.09
N LEU A 48 2.57 -17.12 7.16
CA LEU A 48 1.56 -17.18 8.21
C LEU A 48 0.45 -18.17 7.84
N SER A 49 -0.04 -18.90 8.85
CA SER A 49 -1.27 -19.69 8.72
C SER A 49 -2.50 -18.81 8.88
N GLU A 50 -3.67 -19.30 8.44
CA GLU A 50 -4.95 -18.60 8.61
C GLU A 50 -5.23 -18.27 10.10
N ALA A 51 -4.85 -19.16 11.02
CA ALA A 51 -5.01 -18.95 12.45
C ALA A 51 -4.15 -17.79 13.01
N GLN A 52 -3.14 -17.35 12.27
CA GLN A 52 -2.25 -16.23 12.61
C GLN A 52 -2.63 -14.93 11.90
N ALA A 53 -3.76 -14.91 11.18
CA ALA A 53 -4.21 -13.71 10.48
C ALA A 53 -4.41 -12.54 11.47
N PRO A 54 -3.99 -11.32 11.12
CA PRO A 54 -4.21 -10.15 11.96
C PRO A 54 -5.69 -9.77 11.96
N ARG A 55 -6.10 -8.99 12.98
CA ARG A 55 -7.42 -8.38 12.98
C ARG A 55 -7.50 -7.37 11.83
N ALA A 56 -8.43 -7.58 10.92
CA ALA A 56 -8.57 -6.75 9.73
C ALA A 56 -8.96 -5.30 10.07
N LEU A 57 -8.36 -4.34 9.39
CA LEU A 57 -8.69 -2.90 9.53
C LEU A 57 -10.15 -2.62 9.19
N GLY A 58 -10.66 -3.22 8.10
CA GLY A 58 -12.02 -2.99 7.63
C GLY A 58 -13.10 -3.50 8.57
N SER A 59 -12.82 -4.58 9.32
CA SER A 59 -13.77 -5.12 10.31
C SER A 59 -13.81 -4.34 11.63
N ASP A 60 -12.84 -3.45 11.86
CA ASP A 60 -12.73 -2.64 13.08
C ASP A 60 -12.73 -1.12 12.77
N LEU A 61 -13.31 -0.76 11.65
CA LEU A 61 -13.35 0.61 11.15
C LEU A 61 -13.93 1.64 12.16
N PRO A 62 -14.97 1.33 12.95
CA PRO A 62 -15.47 2.25 13.97
C PRO A 62 -14.41 2.59 15.03
N TRP A 63 -13.68 1.59 15.51
CA TRP A 63 -12.57 1.80 16.45
C TRP A 63 -11.46 2.63 15.82
N LEU A 64 -11.03 2.27 14.59
CA LEU A 64 -9.97 2.97 13.85
C LEU A 64 -10.31 4.45 13.66
N LYS A 65 -11.54 4.76 13.21
CA LYS A 65 -12.01 6.13 13.05
C LYS A 65 -11.99 6.90 14.38
N ASN A 66 -12.51 6.30 15.45
CA ASN A 66 -12.54 6.96 16.75
C ASN A 66 -11.13 7.20 17.29
N HIS A 67 -10.22 6.25 17.10
CA HIS A 67 -8.84 6.38 17.51
C HIS A 67 -8.13 7.51 16.72
N LEU A 68 -8.18 7.48 15.39
CA LEU A 68 -7.50 8.45 14.53
C LEU A 68 -8.10 9.86 14.61
N ARG A 69 -9.42 9.96 14.88
CA ARG A 69 -10.05 11.24 15.17
C ARG A 69 -9.34 11.96 16.31
N GLY A 70 -9.04 11.25 17.40
CA GLY A 70 -8.48 11.87 18.60
C GLY A 70 -9.37 13.00 19.13
N ASP A 71 -8.76 14.13 19.41
CA ASP A 71 -9.42 15.34 19.89
C ASP A 71 -9.55 16.42 18.78
N ASN A 72 -9.53 16.01 17.51
CA ASN A 72 -9.63 16.93 16.38
C ASN A 72 -10.97 17.69 16.41
N PRO A 73 -10.97 19.01 16.64
CA PRO A 73 -12.19 19.79 16.77
C PRO A 73 -12.95 19.96 15.45
N ARG A 74 -12.29 19.71 14.31
CA ARG A 74 -12.92 19.78 12.99
C ARG A 74 -13.69 18.52 12.62
N VAL A 75 -13.49 17.43 13.36
CA VAL A 75 -14.18 16.15 13.17
C VAL A 75 -15.06 15.90 14.40
N PRO A 76 -16.33 16.32 14.38
CA PRO A 76 -17.20 16.29 15.58
C PRO A 76 -17.50 14.87 16.06
N SER A 77 -17.53 13.89 15.17
CA SER A 77 -17.79 12.47 15.47
C SER A 77 -16.99 11.57 14.54
N ALA A 78 -16.62 10.38 15.02
CA ALA A 78 -16.03 9.34 14.20
C ALA A 78 -16.96 8.88 13.05
N ASP A 79 -18.28 8.98 13.23
CA ASP A 79 -19.28 8.56 12.24
C ASP A 79 -19.22 9.38 10.96
N VAL A 80 -18.81 10.66 11.04
CA VAL A 80 -18.68 11.53 9.88
C VAL A 80 -17.29 11.44 9.22
N MET A 81 -16.41 10.58 9.70
CA MET A 81 -15.15 10.28 9.00
C MET A 81 -15.38 9.35 7.82
N ILE A 82 -14.77 9.68 6.70
CA ILE A 82 -14.70 8.83 5.51
C ILE A 82 -13.26 8.40 5.24
N LYS A 83 -13.06 7.47 4.31
CA LYS A 83 -11.73 6.94 3.95
C LYS A 83 -10.68 8.01 3.62
N THR A 84 -11.12 9.16 3.12
CA THR A 84 -10.26 10.27 2.72
C THR A 84 -10.15 11.37 3.78
N THR A 85 -10.76 11.23 4.96
CA THR A 85 -10.64 12.22 6.03
C THR A 85 -9.16 12.47 6.35
N PRO A 86 -8.68 13.71 6.19
CA PRO A 86 -7.28 14.02 6.45
C PRO A 86 -7.02 14.17 7.95
N PRO A 87 -5.80 13.98 8.42
CA PRO A 87 -5.42 14.39 9.76
C PRO A 87 -5.44 15.92 9.87
N GLY A 88 -5.61 16.41 11.08
CA GLY A 88 -5.55 17.82 11.44
C GLY A 88 -5.07 17.97 12.88
N ARG A 89 -4.99 19.19 13.40
CA ARG A 89 -4.65 19.42 14.82
C ARG A 89 -5.61 18.68 15.74
N GLY A 90 -5.05 17.94 16.69
CA GLY A 90 -5.80 17.08 17.61
C GLY A 90 -6.13 15.69 17.06
N SER A 91 -5.88 15.39 15.79
CA SER A 91 -5.91 14.00 15.31
C SER A 91 -4.78 13.18 15.92
N ARG A 92 -5.06 11.91 16.19
CA ARG A 92 -3.98 10.95 16.47
C ARG A 92 -3.35 10.49 15.17
N THR A 93 -2.03 10.40 15.18
CA THR A 93 -1.24 9.87 14.07
C THR A 93 -0.72 8.48 14.43
N ALA A 94 -0.59 7.62 13.45
CA ALA A 94 -0.02 6.29 13.58
C ALA A 94 1.48 6.29 13.23
N ARG A 95 2.23 5.32 13.75
CA ARG A 95 3.67 5.15 13.51
C ARG A 95 4.01 3.67 13.28
N LEU A 96 5.17 3.42 12.69
CA LEU A 96 5.71 2.06 12.57
C LEU A 96 6.47 1.61 13.86
N ASP A 97 6.02 2.08 14.99
CA ASP A 97 6.58 1.74 16.30
C ASP A 97 5.73 0.63 16.96
N PRO A 98 6.37 -0.41 17.56
CA PRO A 98 5.64 -1.48 18.23
C PRO A 98 4.69 -1.03 19.35
N SER A 99 4.90 0.17 19.92
CA SER A 99 4.01 0.75 20.94
C SER A 99 2.79 1.48 20.35
N ASP A 100 2.74 1.68 19.03
CA ASP A 100 1.59 2.28 18.35
C ASP A 100 0.35 1.40 18.50
N GLU A 101 -0.76 1.98 18.98
CA GLU A 101 -1.98 1.24 19.29
C GLU A 101 -2.63 0.62 18.04
N VAL A 102 -2.57 1.31 16.88
CA VAL A 102 -3.13 0.78 15.63
C VAL A 102 -2.27 -0.40 15.15
N LEU A 103 -0.95 -0.22 15.15
CA LEU A 103 -0.02 -1.27 14.76
C LEU A 103 -0.11 -2.49 15.68
N ALA A 104 -0.17 -2.27 17.00
CA ALA A 104 -0.28 -3.35 17.99
C ALA A 104 -1.60 -4.13 17.84
N ARG A 105 -2.71 -3.43 17.54
CA ARG A 105 -4.05 -4.02 17.45
C ARG A 105 -4.30 -4.76 16.13
N HIS A 106 -3.79 -4.23 15.01
CA HIS A 106 -4.15 -4.66 13.66
C HIS A 106 -3.01 -5.33 12.89
N SER A 107 -1.88 -5.60 13.54
CA SER A 107 -0.80 -6.32 12.86
C SER A 107 -0.26 -7.49 13.67
N VAL A 108 0.30 -8.45 12.95
CA VAL A 108 1.01 -9.60 13.51
C VAL A 108 2.44 -9.63 13.00
N ALA A 109 3.36 -10.19 13.81
CA ALA A 109 4.74 -10.35 13.40
C ALA A 109 4.91 -11.52 12.44
N SER A 110 5.75 -11.35 11.41
CA SER A 110 6.16 -12.40 10.48
C SER A 110 7.60 -12.16 10.01
N GLY A 111 8.51 -13.04 10.40
CA GLY A 111 9.88 -13.06 9.87
C GLY A 111 10.68 -11.75 10.01
N GLY A 112 10.47 -10.96 11.07
CA GLY A 112 11.10 -9.65 11.26
C GLY A 112 10.28 -8.47 10.67
N ALA A 113 9.23 -8.76 9.92
CA ALA A 113 8.23 -7.79 9.44
C ALA A 113 6.96 -7.83 10.30
N ARG A 114 6.06 -6.90 10.06
CA ARG A 114 4.68 -6.96 10.53
C ARG A 114 3.72 -7.01 9.35
N LEU A 115 2.62 -7.76 9.49
CA LEU A 115 1.56 -7.83 8.49
C LEU A 115 0.29 -7.19 9.04
N MET A 116 -0.35 -6.37 8.21
CA MET A 116 -1.69 -5.81 8.40
C MET A 116 -2.54 -6.16 7.19
N VAL A 117 -3.85 -6.36 7.38
CA VAL A 117 -4.76 -6.74 6.30
C VAL A 117 -5.98 -5.82 6.25
N THR A 118 -6.50 -5.61 5.05
CA THR A 118 -7.71 -4.80 4.85
C THR A 118 -8.98 -5.51 5.33
N GLY A 119 -9.07 -6.82 5.16
CA GLY A 119 -10.21 -7.69 5.47
C GLY A 119 -10.81 -8.33 4.22
N GLU A 120 -11.26 -9.57 4.36
CA GLU A 120 -11.96 -10.31 3.30
C GLU A 120 -13.42 -9.85 3.16
N PHE A 121 -14.06 -10.23 2.06
CA PHE A 121 -15.52 -10.23 1.98
C PHE A 121 -16.07 -11.32 2.93
N ASP A 122 -16.97 -10.92 3.80
CA ASP A 122 -17.76 -11.86 4.59
C ASP A 122 -19.16 -12.06 3.99
N SER A 123 -19.93 -12.98 4.57
CA SER A 123 -21.27 -13.29 4.09
C SER A 123 -22.24 -12.11 4.17
N GLU A 124 -22.00 -11.15 5.05
CA GLU A 124 -22.83 -9.94 5.24
C GLU A 124 -22.52 -8.88 4.17
N ASP A 125 -21.35 -8.94 3.54
CA ASP A 125 -20.95 -8.03 2.48
C ASP A 125 -21.53 -8.42 1.10
N ILE A 126 -21.91 -9.69 0.91
CA ILE A 126 -22.34 -10.21 -0.39
C ILE A 126 -23.61 -9.49 -0.85
N GLY A 127 -23.48 -8.72 -1.93
CA GLY A 127 -24.61 -7.98 -2.53
C GLY A 127 -24.99 -6.69 -1.82
N VAL A 128 -24.30 -6.31 -0.73
CA VAL A 128 -24.63 -5.15 0.09
C VAL A 128 -23.48 -4.14 0.13
N SER A 129 -22.24 -4.61 0.31
CA SER A 129 -21.07 -3.76 0.48
C SER A 129 -20.15 -3.78 -0.75
N CYS A 130 -19.59 -2.64 -1.07
CA CYS A 130 -18.52 -2.56 -2.06
C CYS A 130 -17.17 -2.83 -1.39
N TYR A 131 -16.31 -3.65 -1.98
CA TYR A 131 -14.96 -3.91 -1.48
C TYR A 131 -14.15 -2.62 -1.20
N HIS A 132 -14.40 -1.58 -1.96
CA HIS A 132 -13.78 -0.26 -1.76
C HIS A 132 -14.04 0.35 -0.36
N SER A 133 -15.05 -0.14 0.38
CA SER A 133 -15.25 0.26 1.76
C SER A 133 -14.17 -0.31 2.69
N LYS A 134 -13.72 -1.55 2.46
CA LYS A 134 -12.67 -2.21 3.26
C LYS A 134 -11.27 -1.66 2.93
N THR A 135 -10.93 -1.49 1.65
CA THR A 135 -9.68 -0.81 1.26
C THR A 135 -9.63 0.65 1.72
N GLY A 136 -10.79 1.26 1.94
CA GLY A 136 -10.89 2.59 2.52
C GLY A 136 -10.31 2.68 3.94
N ALA A 137 -10.30 1.59 4.71
CA ALA A 137 -9.65 1.57 6.02
C ALA A 137 -8.12 1.71 5.91
N VAL A 138 -7.52 1.07 4.89
CA VAL A 138 -6.09 1.23 4.58
C VAL A 138 -5.78 2.65 4.14
N GLU A 139 -6.62 3.26 3.29
CA GLU A 139 -6.46 4.65 2.87
C GLU A 139 -6.52 5.61 4.06
N LEU A 140 -7.49 5.43 4.95
CA LEU A 140 -7.63 6.23 6.17
C LEU A 140 -6.41 6.07 7.08
N TYR A 141 -5.94 4.84 7.29
CA TYR A 141 -4.74 4.55 8.07
C TYR A 141 -3.51 5.25 7.48
N LEU A 142 -3.24 5.07 6.18
CA LEU A 142 -2.08 5.67 5.52
C LEU A 142 -2.13 7.21 5.49
N ASN A 143 -3.33 7.82 5.48
CA ASN A 143 -3.45 9.28 5.61
C ASN A 143 -2.99 9.79 6.97
N HIS A 144 -3.10 8.98 8.02
CA HIS A 144 -2.72 9.30 9.40
C HIS A 144 -1.37 8.69 9.82
N LEU A 145 -0.72 7.91 8.97
CA LEU A 145 0.56 7.31 9.27
C LEU A 145 1.70 8.30 9.04
N HIS A 146 2.57 8.46 10.03
CA HIS A 146 3.83 9.18 9.94
C HIS A 146 4.98 8.17 9.93
N ASP A 147 5.44 7.81 8.76
CA ASP A 147 6.62 6.99 8.53
C ASP A 147 7.80 7.88 8.08
N GLY A 148 8.99 7.54 8.53
CA GLY A 148 10.21 8.27 8.27
C GLY A 148 11.17 7.58 7.29
N PRO A 149 12.32 8.22 6.99
CA PRO A 149 13.41 7.57 6.28
C PRO A 149 13.87 6.30 6.99
N GLY A 150 14.06 5.20 6.23
CA GLY A 150 14.47 3.92 6.77
C GLY A 150 13.33 3.08 7.37
N GLU A 151 12.10 3.59 7.41
CA GLU A 151 10.89 2.85 7.74
C GLU A 151 10.10 2.56 6.46
N TYR A 152 9.57 1.34 6.31
CA TYR A 152 8.98 0.90 5.05
C TYR A 152 7.56 0.38 5.23
N VAL A 153 6.69 0.77 4.30
CA VAL A 153 5.35 0.20 4.13
C VAL A 153 5.27 -0.43 2.74
N VAL A 154 5.06 -1.72 2.70
CA VAL A 154 4.94 -2.51 1.47
C VAL A 154 3.48 -2.91 1.28
N VAL A 155 2.83 -2.43 0.24
CA VAL A 155 1.40 -2.66 0.02
C VAL A 155 1.18 -3.56 -1.19
N ASP A 156 0.56 -4.71 -0.98
CA ASP A 156 0.04 -5.56 -2.05
C ASP A 156 -1.35 -5.06 -2.44
N MET A 157 -1.46 -4.48 -3.63
CA MET A 157 -2.69 -3.84 -4.08
C MET A 157 -3.58 -4.82 -4.86
N THR A 158 -4.88 -4.54 -4.86
CA THR A 158 -5.83 -5.23 -5.74
C THR A 158 -5.42 -5.18 -7.21
N ALA A 159 -5.88 -6.14 -8.00
CA ALA A 159 -5.47 -6.28 -9.39
C ALA A 159 -6.11 -5.24 -10.31
N GLY A 160 -5.37 -4.80 -11.32
CA GLY A 160 -5.89 -4.01 -12.43
C GLY A 160 -6.25 -2.57 -12.06
N ALA A 161 -7.26 -2.02 -12.75
CA ALA A 161 -7.69 -0.63 -12.60
C ALA A 161 -8.44 -0.35 -11.29
N ASP A 162 -8.83 -1.38 -10.53
CA ASP A 162 -9.54 -1.23 -9.27
C ASP A 162 -8.70 -0.49 -8.21
N ALA A 163 -7.37 -0.49 -8.38
CA ALA A 163 -6.46 0.33 -7.56
C ALA A 163 -6.80 1.83 -7.61
N PHE A 164 -7.41 2.32 -8.70
CA PHE A 164 -7.82 3.72 -8.88
C PHE A 164 -9.22 4.03 -8.34
N ALA A 165 -9.95 3.05 -7.85
CA ALA A 165 -11.29 3.27 -7.28
C ALA A 165 -11.28 4.04 -5.94
N SER A 166 -10.09 4.30 -5.39
CA SER A 166 -9.89 5.13 -4.21
C SER A 166 -8.69 6.06 -4.41
N GLY A 167 -8.50 7.04 -3.49
CA GLY A 167 -7.31 7.88 -3.47
C GLY A 167 -6.02 7.16 -3.04
N LEU A 168 -6.13 5.89 -2.66
CA LEU A 168 -5.02 5.08 -2.13
C LEU A 168 -3.80 5.03 -3.07
N PHE A 169 -4.01 5.00 -4.40
CA PHE A 169 -2.92 4.97 -5.38
C PHE A 169 -1.96 6.17 -5.30
N THR A 170 -2.38 7.27 -4.70
CA THR A 170 -1.54 8.47 -4.50
C THR A 170 -0.81 8.48 -3.15
N ARG A 171 -0.91 7.40 -2.38
CA ARG A 171 -0.34 7.32 -1.02
C ARG A 171 1.06 6.69 -0.99
N PHE A 172 1.66 6.44 -2.15
CA PHE A 172 2.92 5.73 -2.29
C PHE A 172 4.02 6.63 -2.85
N ASP A 173 5.24 6.44 -2.36
CA ASP A 173 6.45 7.09 -2.87
C ASP A 173 6.88 6.44 -4.17
N LEU A 174 6.65 5.11 -4.29
CA LEU A 174 6.94 4.33 -5.48
C LEU A 174 5.80 3.35 -5.74
N THR A 175 5.30 3.32 -6.96
CA THR A 175 4.39 2.28 -7.44
C THR A 175 5.11 1.37 -8.42
N VAL A 176 5.22 0.10 -8.07
CA VAL A 176 5.83 -0.93 -8.91
C VAL A 176 4.74 -1.75 -9.60
N LEU A 177 4.65 -1.61 -10.91
CA LEU A 177 3.79 -2.45 -11.72
C LEU A 177 4.53 -3.74 -12.09
N VAL A 178 4.02 -4.86 -11.57
CA VAL A 178 4.54 -6.20 -11.86
C VAL A 178 3.93 -6.71 -13.15
N SER A 179 4.76 -6.87 -14.19
CA SER A 179 4.34 -7.23 -15.54
C SER A 179 5.02 -8.48 -16.04
N GLU A 180 4.26 -9.42 -16.56
CA GLU A 180 4.82 -10.48 -17.40
C GLU A 180 5.21 -9.90 -18.78
N PRO A 181 6.18 -10.50 -19.50
CA PRO A 181 6.59 -10.10 -20.85
C PRO A 181 5.52 -10.48 -21.89
N THR A 182 4.30 -9.95 -21.72
CA THR A 182 3.15 -10.24 -22.57
C THR A 182 2.38 -8.96 -22.93
N ARG A 183 1.64 -8.98 -24.04
CA ARG A 183 0.77 -7.86 -24.43
C ARG A 183 -0.24 -7.49 -23.33
N ARG A 184 -0.76 -8.49 -22.61
CA ARG A 184 -1.72 -8.27 -21.53
C ARG A 184 -1.07 -7.63 -20.29
N GLY A 185 0.14 -8.05 -19.94
CA GLY A 185 0.91 -7.46 -18.85
C GLY A 185 1.20 -5.98 -19.10
N VAL A 186 1.78 -5.70 -20.26
CA VAL A 186 2.11 -4.31 -20.67
C VAL A 186 0.86 -3.45 -20.87
N GLY A 187 -0.27 -4.02 -21.29
CA GLY A 187 -1.54 -3.29 -21.41
C GLY A 187 -1.96 -2.61 -20.11
N VAL A 188 -1.71 -3.25 -18.96
CA VAL A 188 -2.00 -2.69 -17.64
C VAL A 188 -1.14 -1.46 -17.35
N PHE A 189 0.14 -1.45 -17.76
CA PHE A 189 1.00 -0.28 -17.62
C PHE A 189 0.42 0.95 -18.33
N ARG A 190 -0.05 0.80 -19.57
CA ARG A 190 -0.68 1.89 -20.31
C ARG A 190 -1.96 2.38 -19.64
N GLN A 191 -2.77 1.47 -19.07
CA GLN A 191 -3.96 1.84 -18.31
C GLN A 191 -3.59 2.63 -17.05
N TYR A 192 -2.54 2.22 -16.34
CA TYR A 192 -2.04 2.93 -15.16
C TYR A 192 -1.58 4.35 -15.53
N GLN A 193 -0.81 4.50 -16.60
CA GLN A 193 -0.38 5.82 -17.07
C GLN A 193 -1.58 6.73 -17.40
N ALA A 194 -2.55 6.20 -18.14
CA ALA A 194 -3.74 6.97 -18.53
C ALA A 194 -4.60 7.36 -17.32
N ASN A 195 -4.82 6.44 -16.37
CA ASN A 195 -5.63 6.70 -15.18
C ASN A 195 -4.92 7.62 -14.17
N ALA A 196 -3.59 7.63 -14.16
CA ALA A 196 -2.78 8.49 -13.30
C ALA A 196 -2.55 9.89 -13.89
N GLU A 197 -3.03 10.16 -15.12
CA GLU A 197 -2.85 11.46 -15.77
C GLU A 197 -3.38 12.59 -14.88
N GLY A 198 -2.54 13.60 -14.64
CA GLY A 198 -2.85 14.73 -13.76
C GLY A 198 -2.58 14.46 -12.26
N HIS A 199 -2.13 13.26 -11.88
CA HIS A 199 -1.70 12.94 -10.52
C HIS A 199 -0.21 12.61 -10.46
N PRO A 200 0.52 13.11 -9.45
CA PRO A 200 1.91 12.72 -9.26
C PRO A 200 1.96 11.23 -8.87
N LEU A 201 2.49 10.40 -9.75
CA LEU A 201 2.66 8.98 -9.53
C LEU A 201 4.03 8.55 -10.05
N GLU A 202 4.92 8.15 -9.13
CA GLU A 202 6.19 7.53 -9.50
C GLU A 202 5.92 6.06 -9.85
N LEU A 203 5.78 5.78 -11.15
CA LEU A 203 5.44 4.46 -11.69
C LEU A 203 6.65 3.82 -12.35
N ARG A 204 7.08 2.68 -11.80
CA ARG A 204 8.10 1.82 -12.40
C ARG A 204 7.51 0.45 -12.74
N VAL A 205 8.17 -0.26 -13.64
CA VAL A 205 7.80 -1.61 -14.05
C VAL A 205 8.88 -2.58 -13.58
N VAL A 206 8.46 -3.67 -12.97
CA VAL A 206 9.30 -4.84 -12.74
C VAL A 206 8.77 -5.97 -13.61
N GLY A 207 9.61 -6.44 -14.53
CA GLY A 207 9.33 -7.62 -15.32
C GLY A 207 9.37 -8.86 -14.45
N ASN A 208 8.32 -9.67 -14.45
CA ASN A 208 8.27 -10.93 -13.71
C ASN A 208 8.12 -12.12 -14.65
N LYS A 209 8.62 -13.28 -14.22
CA LYS A 209 8.66 -14.53 -15.01
C LYS A 209 9.47 -14.36 -16.31
N VAL A 210 10.46 -13.49 -16.28
CA VAL A 210 11.39 -13.29 -17.39
C VAL A 210 12.29 -14.53 -17.53
N THR A 211 12.40 -15.07 -18.73
CA THR A 211 13.14 -16.31 -18.99
C THR A 211 14.46 -16.07 -19.70
N ASP A 212 14.55 -15.04 -20.53
CA ASP A 212 15.72 -14.72 -21.32
C ASP A 212 15.78 -13.23 -21.73
N SER A 213 16.81 -12.87 -22.49
CA SER A 213 16.99 -11.49 -22.96
C SER A 213 15.90 -11.03 -23.94
N THR A 214 15.24 -11.94 -24.64
CA THR A 214 14.13 -11.61 -25.56
C THR A 214 12.93 -11.05 -24.79
N ASP A 215 12.63 -11.66 -23.65
CA ASP A 215 11.59 -11.18 -22.75
C ASP A 215 11.92 -9.78 -22.18
N GLU A 216 13.18 -9.57 -21.78
CA GLU A 216 13.65 -8.27 -21.29
C GLU A 216 13.59 -7.21 -22.37
N ASP A 217 14.08 -7.50 -23.58
CA ASP A 217 14.06 -6.61 -24.74
C ASP A 217 12.62 -6.25 -25.12
N TYR A 218 11.69 -7.22 -25.05
CA TYR A 218 10.28 -6.97 -25.28
C TYR A 218 9.72 -5.97 -24.25
N LEU A 219 9.96 -6.21 -22.97
CA LEU A 219 9.49 -5.29 -21.91
C LEU A 219 10.10 -3.90 -22.10
N ARG A 220 11.41 -3.81 -22.30
CA ARG A 220 12.14 -2.55 -22.51
C ARG A 220 11.60 -1.78 -23.72
N GLY A 221 11.32 -2.49 -24.81
CA GLY A 221 10.70 -1.90 -25.99
C GLY A 221 9.28 -1.38 -25.79
N GLN A 222 8.56 -1.91 -24.81
CA GLN A 222 7.18 -1.53 -24.55
C GLN A 222 7.01 -0.43 -23.49
N VAL A 223 7.86 -0.44 -22.45
CA VAL A 223 7.71 0.49 -21.30
C VAL A 223 8.90 1.44 -21.17
N GLY A 224 9.92 1.29 -22.00
CA GLY A 224 11.08 2.20 -22.07
C GLY A 224 11.83 2.29 -20.74
N SER A 225 12.13 3.51 -20.31
CA SER A 225 12.85 3.81 -19.08
C SER A 225 12.06 3.50 -17.80
N ALA A 226 10.77 3.20 -17.90
CA ALA A 226 10.00 2.75 -16.75
C ALA A 226 10.36 1.34 -16.29
N LEU A 227 11.03 0.52 -17.14
CA LEU A 227 11.52 -0.79 -16.73
C LEU A 227 12.68 -0.62 -15.74
N LEU A 228 12.40 -0.94 -14.49
CA LEU A 228 13.33 -0.80 -13.38
C LEU A 228 14.24 -2.03 -13.24
N ALA A 229 13.63 -3.21 -13.21
CA ALA A 229 14.32 -4.48 -13.04
C ALA A 229 13.51 -5.63 -13.64
N THR A 230 14.14 -6.81 -13.71
CA THR A 230 13.47 -8.06 -14.10
C THR A 230 13.71 -9.15 -13.07
N VAL A 231 12.71 -9.99 -12.84
CA VAL A 231 12.73 -11.14 -11.94
C VAL A 231 12.41 -12.40 -12.75
N GLY A 232 13.25 -13.39 -12.61
CA GLY A 232 13.07 -14.69 -13.25
C GLY A 232 12.32 -15.69 -12.39
N HIS A 233 12.22 -16.90 -12.88
CA HIS A 233 11.72 -18.02 -12.07
C HIS A 233 12.64 -18.26 -10.87
N SER A 234 12.04 -18.52 -9.70
CA SER A 234 12.76 -18.72 -8.46
C SER A 234 12.45 -20.08 -7.83
N SER A 235 13.48 -20.88 -7.59
CA SER A 235 13.38 -22.09 -6.79
C SER A 235 13.14 -21.76 -5.32
N TRP A 236 13.74 -20.67 -4.85
CA TRP A 236 13.54 -20.15 -3.51
C TRP A 236 12.07 -19.78 -3.25
N VAL A 237 11.44 -19.03 -4.16
CA VAL A 237 10.01 -18.67 -4.06
C VAL A 237 9.14 -19.91 -4.04
N ARG A 238 9.41 -20.90 -4.91
CA ARG A 238 8.65 -22.15 -4.92
C ARG A 238 8.78 -22.96 -3.63
N ALA A 239 9.96 -22.96 -3.02
CA ALA A 239 10.19 -23.59 -1.72
C ALA A 239 9.38 -22.86 -0.63
N ALA A 240 9.43 -21.53 -0.61
CA ALA A 240 8.67 -20.71 0.33
C ALA A 240 7.15 -20.90 0.21
N GLU A 241 6.62 -21.03 -1.01
CA GLU A 241 5.18 -21.31 -1.27
C GLU A 241 4.76 -22.72 -0.76
N ARG A 242 5.70 -23.65 -0.61
CA ARG A 242 5.46 -24.96 0.02
C ARG A 242 5.67 -24.97 1.54
N GLY A 243 5.98 -23.79 2.12
CA GLY A 243 6.25 -23.66 3.56
C GLY A 243 7.70 -24.01 3.96
N GLU A 244 8.60 -24.17 3.00
CA GLU A 244 10.03 -24.37 3.26
C GLU A 244 10.67 -22.99 3.52
N VAL A 245 11.36 -22.86 4.67
CA VAL A 245 11.99 -21.59 5.06
C VAL A 245 13.47 -21.64 4.74
N GLU A 246 13.88 -20.94 3.69
CA GLU A 246 15.28 -20.73 3.36
C GLU A 246 15.70 -19.29 3.65
N PRO A 247 16.97 -19.03 4.01
CA PRO A 247 17.46 -17.67 4.19
C PRO A 247 17.46 -16.92 2.85
N MET A 248 17.25 -15.60 2.89
CA MET A 248 17.26 -14.76 1.68
C MET A 248 18.60 -14.78 0.93
N SER A 249 19.69 -15.17 1.62
CA SER A 249 21.00 -15.37 0.96
C SER A 249 21.00 -16.52 -0.05
N ALA A 250 20.02 -17.42 -0.01
CA ALA A 250 19.83 -18.50 -0.98
C ALA A 250 18.99 -18.07 -2.20
N LEU A 251 18.40 -16.87 -2.17
CA LEU A 251 17.69 -16.31 -3.35
C LEU A 251 18.66 -16.15 -4.53
N GLU A 252 18.21 -16.46 -5.72
CA GLU A 252 19.00 -16.35 -6.94
C GLU A 252 19.60 -14.93 -7.07
N PRO A 253 20.91 -14.81 -7.43
CA PRO A 253 21.61 -13.52 -7.46
C PRO A 253 20.93 -12.46 -8.32
N HIS A 254 20.34 -12.87 -9.46
CA HIS A 254 19.61 -11.97 -10.35
C HIS A 254 18.35 -11.40 -9.68
N ASN A 255 17.57 -12.26 -9.01
CA ASN A 255 16.37 -11.85 -8.30
C ASN A 255 16.73 -10.96 -7.10
N ARG A 256 17.83 -11.25 -6.39
CA ARG A 256 18.33 -10.40 -5.31
C ARG A 256 18.74 -9.01 -5.82
N ALA A 257 19.47 -8.94 -6.94
CA ALA A 257 19.85 -7.67 -7.54
C ALA A 257 18.64 -6.82 -7.96
N ALA A 258 17.54 -7.46 -8.38
CA ALA A 258 16.29 -6.75 -8.66
C ALA A 258 15.71 -6.10 -7.40
N LEU A 259 15.77 -6.79 -6.23
CA LEU A 259 15.32 -6.20 -4.97
C LEU A 259 16.23 -5.05 -4.52
N ASP A 260 17.56 -5.18 -4.70
CA ASP A 260 18.51 -4.10 -4.43
C ASP A 260 18.16 -2.85 -5.28
N THR A 261 17.82 -3.05 -6.55
CA THR A 261 17.44 -1.98 -7.47
C THR A 261 16.11 -1.31 -7.04
N ILE A 262 15.10 -2.10 -6.64
CA ILE A 262 13.83 -1.57 -6.15
C ILE A 262 14.05 -0.74 -4.87
N LEU A 263 14.88 -1.23 -3.94
CA LEU A 263 15.20 -0.51 -2.70
C LEU A 263 15.93 0.80 -2.99
N ALA A 264 16.93 0.78 -3.87
CA ALA A 264 17.67 1.97 -4.24
C ALA A 264 16.78 3.04 -4.88
N GLU A 265 15.84 2.64 -5.75
CA GLU A 265 14.86 3.55 -6.35
C GLU A 265 13.91 4.14 -5.29
N LEU A 266 13.42 3.31 -4.36
CA LEU A 266 12.56 3.77 -3.27
C LEU A 266 13.29 4.73 -2.32
N ASP A 267 14.52 4.41 -1.94
CA ASP A 267 15.32 5.23 -1.02
C ASP A 267 15.79 6.55 -1.65
N ALA A 268 15.77 6.66 -2.97
CA ALA A 268 16.07 7.89 -3.68
C ALA A 268 14.93 8.91 -3.68
N VAL A 269 13.71 8.50 -3.29
CA VAL A 269 12.56 9.40 -3.23
C VAL A 269 12.64 10.28 -1.98
N ASP A 270 12.61 11.59 -2.18
CA ASP A 270 12.44 12.59 -1.10
C ASP A 270 10.96 13.01 -1.06
N ARG A 271 10.22 12.50 -0.05
CA ARG A 271 8.79 12.76 0.07
C ARG A 271 8.52 14.22 0.43
N ASP A 272 7.93 14.96 -0.51
CA ASP A 272 7.30 16.27 -0.21
C ASP A 272 5.99 16.06 0.56
N TRP A 273 6.05 16.16 1.89
CA TRP A 273 4.87 16.02 2.75
C TRP A 273 3.78 17.03 2.44
N ALA A 274 4.13 18.23 1.99
CA ALA A 274 3.14 19.24 1.61
C ALA A 274 2.41 18.86 0.32
N ALA A 275 3.14 18.35 -0.68
CA ALA A 275 2.52 17.82 -1.91
C ALA A 275 1.66 16.60 -1.63
N TYR A 276 2.17 15.66 -0.80
CA TYR A 276 1.42 14.50 -0.33
C TYR A 276 0.10 14.91 0.33
N HIS A 277 0.15 15.87 1.24
CA HIS A 277 -1.04 16.37 1.95
C HIS A 277 -2.02 17.07 0.99
N ARG A 278 -1.55 17.90 0.06
CA ARG A 278 -2.41 18.51 -0.96
C ARG A 278 -3.21 17.46 -1.73
N GLY A 279 -2.58 16.34 -2.12
CA GLY A 279 -3.27 15.23 -2.75
C GLY A 279 -4.35 14.61 -1.85
N THR A 280 -4.07 14.43 -0.55
CA THR A 280 -5.06 13.95 0.43
C THR A 280 -6.27 14.89 0.49
N LEU A 281 -6.03 16.20 0.59
CA LEU A 281 -7.10 17.20 0.66
C LEU A 281 -7.94 17.25 -0.63
N GLU A 282 -7.31 17.08 -1.79
CA GLU A 282 -8.00 17.04 -3.07
C GLU A 282 -8.98 15.85 -3.13
N PHE A 283 -8.51 14.64 -2.80
CA PHE A 283 -9.38 13.46 -2.77
C PHE A 283 -10.47 13.55 -1.72
N HIS A 284 -10.19 14.17 -0.57
CA HIS A 284 -11.21 14.42 0.44
C HIS A 284 -12.32 15.34 -0.09
N ARG A 285 -11.96 16.47 -0.70
CA ARG A 285 -12.94 17.38 -1.32
C ARG A 285 -13.76 16.68 -2.40
N ARG A 286 -13.11 15.90 -3.28
CA ARG A 286 -13.80 15.14 -4.34
C ARG A 286 -14.82 14.16 -3.75
N ASN A 287 -14.44 13.37 -2.74
CA ASN A 287 -15.36 12.43 -2.10
C ASN A 287 -16.48 13.13 -1.34
N ALA A 288 -16.17 14.22 -0.62
CA ALA A 288 -17.15 15.04 0.08
C ALA A 288 -18.24 15.54 -0.90
N GLN A 289 -17.85 16.15 -2.00
CA GLN A 289 -18.75 16.72 -2.99
C GLN A 289 -19.51 15.69 -3.82
N ALA A 290 -18.85 14.56 -4.17
CA ALA A 290 -19.45 13.56 -5.05
C ALA A 290 -20.58 12.77 -4.40
N TRP A 291 -20.46 12.47 -3.10
CA TRP A 291 -21.42 11.58 -2.42
C TRP A 291 -21.53 11.77 -0.90
N ALA A 292 -20.41 12.08 -0.20
CA ALA A 292 -20.38 11.91 1.25
C ALA A 292 -21.15 13.01 1.98
N ASN A 293 -21.12 14.26 1.50
CA ASN A 293 -21.90 15.37 2.08
C ASN A 293 -23.40 15.06 2.06
N GLN A 294 -23.90 14.54 0.94
CA GLN A 294 -25.30 14.15 0.81
C GLN A 294 -25.65 12.97 1.71
N SER A 295 -24.80 11.95 1.75
CA SER A 295 -25.01 10.73 2.54
C SER A 295 -25.02 11.00 4.03
N LEU A 296 -24.14 11.88 4.52
CA LEU A 296 -23.95 12.15 5.96
C LEU A 296 -24.68 13.42 6.45
N GLY A 297 -25.30 14.17 5.54
CA GLY A 297 -26.07 15.37 5.87
C GLY A 297 -25.21 16.53 6.43
N THR A 298 -23.90 16.54 6.14
CA THR A 298 -22.97 17.56 6.64
C THR A 298 -21.87 17.85 5.60
N ASP A 299 -21.34 19.07 5.62
CA ASP A 299 -20.21 19.44 4.74
C ASP A 299 -18.88 18.96 5.33
N LEU A 300 -18.34 17.87 4.76
CA LEU A 300 -17.10 17.27 5.20
C LEU A 300 -15.86 18.08 4.81
N THR A 301 -15.97 19.05 3.89
CA THR A 301 -14.84 19.91 3.56
C THR A 301 -14.38 20.77 4.74
N THR A 302 -15.26 20.96 5.74
CA THR A 302 -14.96 21.64 7.01
C THR A 302 -13.98 20.85 7.91
N GLN A 303 -13.80 19.55 7.65
CA GLN A 303 -12.82 18.71 8.35
C GLN A 303 -11.38 19.06 8.00
N ILE A 304 -11.16 19.75 6.87
CA ILE A 304 -9.83 20.16 6.43
C ILE A 304 -9.27 21.22 7.37
N ASP A 305 -8.09 20.96 7.93
CA ASP A 305 -7.29 21.96 8.66
C ASP A 305 -6.29 22.60 7.70
N PRO A 306 -6.48 23.88 7.30
CA PRO A 306 -5.65 24.53 6.30
C PRO A 306 -4.21 24.79 6.79
N ASP A 307 -4.01 24.81 8.09
CA ASP A 307 -2.73 25.15 8.73
C ASP A 307 -1.96 23.90 9.19
N TYR A 308 -2.49 22.70 8.92
CA TYR A 308 -1.86 21.44 9.30
C TYR A 308 -1.24 20.75 8.08
N VAL A 309 0.01 20.36 8.22
CA VAL A 309 0.70 19.49 7.25
C VAL A 309 1.26 18.29 8.01
N PRO A 310 0.90 17.05 7.62
CA PRO A 310 1.43 15.86 8.26
C PRO A 310 2.93 15.70 7.99
N GLY A 311 3.57 14.87 8.80
CA GLY A 311 4.98 14.54 8.66
C GLY A 311 5.76 14.80 9.94
N PRO A 312 7.06 14.49 9.96
CA PRO A 312 7.89 14.59 11.17
C PRO A 312 7.87 15.96 11.84
N ALA A 313 7.70 17.04 11.06
CA ALA A 313 7.64 18.40 11.60
C ALA A 313 6.33 18.72 12.35
N ALA A 314 5.24 18.01 12.05
CA ALA A 314 3.94 18.22 12.72
C ALA A 314 4.00 17.83 14.20
N GLU A 315 4.92 16.94 14.58
CA GLU A 315 5.06 16.41 15.94
C GLU A 315 5.86 17.32 16.87
N LEU A 316 6.63 18.23 16.30
CA LEU A 316 7.40 19.23 17.06
C LEU A 316 6.55 20.45 17.43
N ALA A 317 5.33 20.54 16.91
CA ALA A 317 4.43 21.67 17.10
C ALA A 317 3.29 21.42 18.12
N VAL A 318 3.35 20.28 18.85
CA VAL A 318 2.36 19.93 19.91
C VAL A 318 2.93 20.16 21.29
#